data_65825c15de64296ca76fd87f5668fd50
#
_entry.id   65825c15de64296ca76fd87f5668fd50
#
_cell.length_a   1.000
_cell.length_b   1.000
_cell.length_c   1.000
_cell.angle_alpha   90.00
_cell.angle_beta   90.00
_cell.angle_gamma   90.00
#
_symmetry.space_group_name_H-M   'P 1'
#
loop_
_entity.id
_entity.type
_entity.pdbx_description
1 polymer ?
#
loop_
_entity_poly.entity_id
_entity_poly.type
_entity_poly.pdbx_seq_one_letter_code
_entity_poly.pdbx_strand_id
1 'polypeptide(L)'
;DDENVMEMALIENIQREDLNAVEIALAYQHLLEEYNLTQERLSERVGKKRTTIANYLRLLKLPAPIQMALQKKQIDMGHARTLLTLDDPKLQVKLFDEIVEHGYSVRKVEELVKQYAEGGKPQEQATPKVKKSSKEYNLLKKQLTQFFGTKVQFTCSENGKGKISIPFNNEEELERIIGIFDSMK
;
A
#
# COMPACT_ATOMS: atom_id res chain seq x y z
N ASP A 1 40.31 7.72 -12.10
CA ASP A 1 39.29 7.78 -13.13
C ASP A 1 38.05 8.42 -12.50
N ASP A 2 37.68 9.61 -12.97
CA ASP A 2 36.58 10.43 -12.40
C ASP A 2 35.23 9.71 -12.47
N GLU A 3 35.01 8.84 -13.46
CA GLU A 3 33.78 8.02 -13.60
C GLU A 3 33.55 7.05 -12.42
N ASN A 4 34.61 6.39 -11.95
CA ASN A 4 34.49 5.47 -10.80
C ASN A 4 34.21 6.23 -9.50
N VAL A 5 34.72 7.43 -9.35
CA VAL A 5 34.45 8.27 -8.15
C VAL A 5 33.02 8.75 -8.15
N MET A 6 32.48 9.14 -9.31
CA MET A 6 31.12 9.63 -9.47
C MET A 6 30.10 8.49 -9.27
N GLU A 7 30.41 7.31 -9.80
CA GLU A 7 29.61 6.10 -9.58
C GLU A 7 29.56 5.71 -8.10
N MET A 8 30.71 5.69 -7.42
CA MET A 8 30.79 5.38 -5.98
C MET A 8 30.00 6.39 -5.13
N ALA A 9 30.07 7.67 -5.46
CA ALA A 9 29.32 8.72 -4.78
C ALA A 9 27.79 8.53 -4.96
N LEU A 10 27.36 8.12 -6.14
CA LEU A 10 25.95 7.84 -6.43
C LEU A 10 25.46 6.60 -5.67
N ILE A 11 26.27 5.54 -5.61
CA ILE A 11 25.98 4.33 -4.82
C ILE A 11 25.89 4.66 -3.34
N GLU A 12 26.80 5.47 -2.80
CA GLU A 12 26.75 5.93 -1.42
C GLU A 12 25.46 6.72 -1.14
N ASN A 13 25.06 7.60 -2.06
CA ASN A 13 23.82 8.37 -1.94
C ASN A 13 22.57 7.48 -1.92
N ILE A 14 22.55 6.38 -2.68
CA ILE A 14 21.46 5.40 -2.68
C ILE A 14 21.37 4.65 -1.34
N GLN A 15 22.48 4.50 -0.63
CA GLN A 15 22.52 3.82 0.67
C GLN A 15 22.04 4.72 1.83
N ARG A 16 21.71 5.99 1.57
CA ARG A 16 21.11 6.87 2.57
C ARG A 16 19.72 6.41 2.94
N GLU A 17 19.37 6.48 4.22
CA GLU A 17 18.11 5.94 4.77
C GLU A 17 16.85 6.73 4.37
N ASP A 18 16.98 7.88 3.74
CA ASP A 18 15.90 8.83 3.45
C ASP A 18 15.28 8.68 2.06
N LEU A 19 15.82 7.84 1.19
CA LEU A 19 15.29 7.64 -0.15
C LEU A 19 14.03 6.76 -0.11
N ASN A 20 12.99 7.20 -0.84
CA ASN A 20 11.84 6.35 -1.05
C ASN A 20 12.09 5.27 -2.13
N ALA A 21 11.23 4.27 -2.20
CA ALA A 21 11.40 3.12 -3.09
C ALA A 21 11.48 3.50 -4.58
N VAL A 22 10.76 4.55 -5.00
CA VAL A 22 10.76 5.02 -6.40
C VAL A 22 12.06 5.78 -6.70
N GLU A 23 12.57 6.58 -5.76
CA GLU A 23 13.86 7.25 -5.90
C GLU A 23 15.02 6.26 -6.02
N ILE A 24 14.99 5.19 -5.21
CA ILE A 24 15.96 4.10 -5.33
C ILE A 24 15.87 3.43 -6.69
N ALA A 25 14.65 3.17 -7.19
CA ALA A 25 14.43 2.57 -8.49
C ALA A 25 14.99 3.44 -9.65
N LEU A 26 14.74 4.75 -9.59
CA LEU A 26 15.26 5.72 -10.56
C LEU A 26 16.79 5.80 -10.51
N ALA A 27 17.37 5.79 -9.32
CA ALA A 27 18.81 5.81 -9.15
C ALA A 27 19.47 4.52 -9.69
N TYR A 28 18.86 3.36 -9.50
CA TYR A 28 19.33 2.12 -10.11
C TYR A 28 19.22 2.16 -11.63
N GLN A 29 18.11 2.67 -12.17
CA GLN A 29 17.97 2.84 -13.61
C GLN A 29 19.06 3.75 -14.19
N HIS A 30 19.28 4.88 -13.56
CA HIS A 30 20.32 5.82 -13.98
C HIS A 30 21.71 5.17 -13.98
N LEU A 31 22.07 4.42 -12.92
CA LEU A 31 23.33 3.70 -12.87
C LEU A 31 23.48 2.65 -13.99
N LEU A 32 22.42 1.93 -14.32
CA LEU A 32 22.45 0.94 -15.40
C LEU A 32 22.67 1.60 -16.77
N GLU A 33 21.98 2.74 -17.02
CA GLU A 33 22.02 3.46 -18.30
C GLU A 33 23.33 4.22 -18.47
N GLU A 34 23.73 5.00 -17.48
CA GLU A 34 24.90 5.88 -17.52
C GLU A 34 26.23 5.10 -17.62
N TYR A 35 26.33 4.04 -16.81
CA TYR A 35 27.56 3.23 -16.74
C TYR A 35 27.48 1.90 -17.52
N ASN A 36 26.42 1.73 -18.31
CA ASN A 36 26.19 0.55 -19.12
C ASN A 36 26.35 -0.78 -18.32
N LEU A 37 25.83 -0.79 -17.09
CA LEU A 37 25.92 -1.91 -16.17
C LEU A 37 24.82 -2.93 -16.39
N THR A 38 25.13 -4.18 -16.12
CA THR A 38 24.10 -5.21 -15.95
C THR A 38 23.52 -5.18 -14.54
N GLN A 39 22.28 -5.65 -14.36
CA GLN A 39 21.67 -5.74 -13.01
C GLN A 39 22.51 -6.61 -12.05
N GLU A 40 23.24 -7.57 -12.57
CA GLU A 40 24.12 -8.44 -11.80
C GLU A 40 25.33 -7.66 -11.27
N ARG A 41 26.01 -6.92 -12.13
CA ARG A 41 27.13 -6.04 -11.72
C ARG A 41 26.69 -4.95 -10.77
N LEU A 42 25.53 -4.33 -11.02
CA LEU A 42 24.99 -3.35 -10.09
C LEU A 42 24.70 -3.99 -8.72
N SER A 43 24.16 -5.20 -8.68
CA SER A 43 23.86 -5.90 -7.43
C SER A 43 25.11 -6.17 -6.57
N GLU A 44 26.20 -6.55 -7.21
CA GLU A 44 27.50 -6.74 -6.56
C GLU A 44 28.02 -5.43 -5.97
N ARG A 45 27.94 -4.34 -6.73
CA ARG A 45 28.46 -3.02 -6.30
C ARG A 45 27.65 -2.39 -5.15
N VAL A 46 26.32 -2.54 -5.17
CA VAL A 46 25.46 -2.00 -4.10
C VAL A 46 25.28 -2.97 -2.92
N GLY A 47 25.83 -4.18 -3.00
CA GLY A 47 25.71 -5.19 -1.94
C GLY A 47 24.31 -5.71 -1.74
N LYS A 48 23.48 -5.75 -2.80
CA LYS A 48 22.11 -6.25 -2.78
C LYS A 48 21.95 -7.44 -3.72
N LYS A 49 20.92 -8.25 -3.52
CA LYS A 49 20.61 -9.35 -4.44
C LYS A 49 20.11 -8.81 -5.78
N ARG A 50 20.46 -9.44 -6.90
CA ARG A 50 19.94 -9.09 -8.24
C ARG A 50 18.42 -9.01 -8.27
N THR A 51 17.72 -9.94 -7.58
CA THR A 51 16.25 -9.93 -7.47
C THR A 51 15.72 -8.67 -6.78
N THR A 52 16.47 -8.11 -5.83
CA THR A 52 16.14 -6.83 -5.19
C THR A 52 16.21 -5.69 -6.18
N ILE A 53 17.29 -5.59 -6.96
CA ILE A 53 17.44 -4.59 -8.03
C ILE A 53 16.29 -4.69 -9.03
N ALA A 54 15.99 -5.91 -9.51
CA ALA A 54 14.91 -6.15 -10.46
C ALA A 54 13.53 -5.72 -9.89
N ASN A 55 13.27 -5.98 -8.61
CA ASN A 55 12.03 -5.58 -7.96
C ASN A 55 11.87 -4.05 -7.89
N TYR A 56 12.95 -3.31 -7.58
CA TYR A 56 12.92 -1.85 -7.61
C TYR A 56 12.68 -1.31 -9.02
N LEU A 57 13.38 -1.81 -10.02
CA LEU A 57 13.22 -1.37 -11.41
C LEU A 57 11.81 -1.64 -11.94
N ARG A 58 11.18 -2.73 -11.54
CA ARG A 58 9.79 -3.03 -11.92
C ARG A 58 8.79 -2.00 -11.40
N LEU A 59 9.08 -1.30 -10.29
CA LEU A 59 8.21 -0.24 -9.77
C LEU A 59 8.00 0.90 -10.77
N LEU A 60 8.99 1.16 -11.64
CA LEU A 60 8.92 2.20 -12.66
C LEU A 60 7.93 1.88 -13.79
N LYS A 61 7.46 0.63 -13.88
CA LYS A 61 6.43 0.19 -14.82
C LYS A 61 5.02 0.43 -14.31
N LEU A 62 4.85 0.78 -13.04
CA LEU A 62 3.54 1.09 -12.47
C LEU A 62 3.00 2.42 -12.98
N PRO A 63 1.69 2.58 -13.12
CA PRO A 63 1.05 3.87 -13.37
C PRO A 63 1.47 4.95 -12.36
N ALA A 64 1.58 6.19 -12.83
CA ALA A 64 2.04 7.32 -12.03
C ALA A 64 1.31 7.50 -10.68
N PRO A 65 -0.03 7.35 -10.58
CA PRO A 65 -0.74 7.45 -9.30
C PRO A 65 -0.24 6.45 -8.25
N ILE A 66 0.09 5.22 -8.68
CA ILE A 66 0.59 4.16 -7.79
C ILE A 66 2.02 4.46 -7.34
N GLN A 67 2.87 4.95 -8.23
CA GLN A 67 4.22 5.39 -7.87
C GLN A 67 4.19 6.54 -6.85
N MET A 68 3.31 7.52 -7.06
CA MET A 68 3.14 8.64 -6.12
C MET A 68 2.65 8.17 -4.74
N ALA A 69 1.72 7.22 -4.69
CA ALA A 69 1.23 6.65 -3.44
C ALA A 69 2.33 5.88 -2.69
N LEU A 70 3.19 5.18 -3.43
CA LEU A 70 4.34 4.49 -2.86
C LEU A 70 5.36 5.48 -2.28
N GLN A 71 5.63 6.61 -2.98
CA GLN A 71 6.48 7.70 -2.47
C GLN A 71 5.94 8.30 -1.18
N LYS A 72 4.62 8.52 -1.12
CA LYS A 72 3.91 9.08 0.05
C LYS A 72 3.68 8.05 1.17
N LYS A 73 4.18 6.83 1.02
CA LYS A 73 3.98 5.72 1.97
C LYS A 73 2.51 5.38 2.25
N GLN A 74 1.62 5.66 1.29
CA GLN A 74 0.20 5.29 1.37
C GLN A 74 0.00 3.79 1.10
N ILE A 75 0.92 3.20 0.34
CA ILE A 75 1.01 1.77 0.10
C ILE A 75 2.45 1.29 0.30
N ASP A 76 2.63 0.00 0.57
CA ASP A 76 3.93 -0.63 0.75
C ASP A 76 4.46 -1.27 -0.54
N MET A 77 5.76 -1.59 -0.55
CA MET A 77 6.40 -2.34 -1.63
C MET A 77 5.67 -3.67 -1.95
N GLY A 78 5.11 -4.32 -0.95
CA GLY A 78 4.32 -5.54 -1.12
C GLY A 78 3.08 -5.31 -1.99
N HIS A 79 2.32 -4.25 -1.74
CA HIS A 79 1.18 -3.85 -2.56
C HIS A 79 1.61 -3.55 -4.00
N ALA A 80 2.67 -2.76 -4.17
CA ALA A 80 3.19 -2.39 -5.49
C ALA A 80 3.62 -3.62 -6.31
N ARG A 81 4.34 -4.56 -5.68
CA ARG A 81 4.75 -5.81 -6.35
C ARG A 81 3.58 -6.68 -6.75
N THR A 82 2.56 -6.75 -5.90
CA THR A 82 1.35 -7.52 -6.19
C THR A 82 0.57 -6.89 -7.35
N LEU A 83 0.45 -5.56 -7.39
CA LEU A 83 -0.17 -4.85 -8.52
C LEU A 83 0.58 -5.07 -9.84
N LEU A 84 1.91 -5.20 -9.81
CA LEU A 84 2.73 -5.49 -10.99
C LEU A 84 2.47 -6.86 -11.63
N THR A 85 1.81 -7.78 -10.94
CA THR A 85 1.41 -9.07 -11.51
C THR A 85 0.20 -8.96 -12.44
N LEU A 86 -0.51 -7.83 -12.42
CA LEU A 86 -1.57 -7.51 -13.36
C LEU A 86 -0.97 -6.86 -14.61
N ASP A 87 -1.33 -7.35 -15.79
CA ASP A 87 -0.83 -6.81 -17.06
C ASP A 87 -1.57 -5.54 -17.51
N ASP A 88 -2.82 -5.34 -17.05
CA ASP A 88 -3.65 -4.20 -17.44
C ASP A 88 -3.46 -3.02 -16.49
N PRO A 89 -2.90 -1.89 -16.98
CA PRO A 89 -2.71 -0.68 -16.16
C PRO A 89 -4.00 -0.10 -15.60
N LYS A 90 -5.13 -0.25 -16.30
CA LYS A 90 -6.44 0.23 -15.83
C LYS A 90 -6.90 -0.58 -14.63
N LEU A 91 -6.67 -1.88 -14.67
CA LEU A 91 -6.99 -2.78 -13.58
C LEU A 91 -6.08 -2.54 -12.37
N GLN A 92 -4.79 -2.24 -12.60
CA GLN A 92 -3.85 -1.85 -11.55
C GLN A 92 -4.34 -0.60 -10.81
N VAL A 93 -4.76 0.45 -11.55
CA VAL A 93 -5.26 1.70 -10.94
C VAL A 93 -6.57 1.44 -10.19
N LYS A 94 -7.50 0.69 -10.78
CA LYS A 94 -8.76 0.36 -10.12
C LYS A 94 -8.55 -0.36 -8.79
N LEU A 95 -7.71 -1.39 -8.77
CA LEU A 95 -7.40 -2.12 -7.55
C LEU A 95 -6.63 -1.26 -6.54
N PHE A 96 -5.78 -0.37 -7.02
CA PHE A 96 -5.09 0.61 -6.19
C PHE A 96 -6.08 1.54 -5.48
N ASP A 97 -7.08 2.06 -6.18
CA ASP A 97 -8.12 2.90 -5.57
C ASP A 97 -8.88 2.15 -4.47
N GLU A 98 -9.19 0.88 -4.68
CA GLU A 98 -9.81 0.01 -3.68
C GLU A 98 -8.89 -0.22 -2.46
N ILE A 99 -7.57 -0.38 -2.69
CA ILE A 99 -6.58 -0.53 -1.60
C ILE A 99 -6.57 0.72 -0.71
N VAL A 100 -6.54 1.90 -1.32
CA VAL A 100 -6.49 3.17 -0.59
C VAL A 100 -7.81 3.43 0.14
N GLU A 101 -8.95 3.16 -0.51
CA GLU A 101 -10.28 3.38 0.07
C GLU A 101 -10.56 2.46 1.25
N HIS A 102 -10.15 1.20 1.16
CA HIS A 102 -10.53 0.16 2.13
C HIS A 102 -9.38 -0.23 3.07
N GLY A 103 -8.17 0.23 2.81
CA GLY A 103 -6.99 -0.11 3.60
C GLY A 103 -6.64 -1.60 3.53
N TYR A 104 -6.71 -2.20 2.34
CA TYR A 104 -6.42 -3.62 2.17
C TYR A 104 -4.98 -3.96 2.52
N SER A 105 -4.78 -5.09 3.22
CA SER A 105 -3.46 -5.66 3.45
C SER A 105 -2.88 -6.26 2.16
N VAL A 106 -1.55 -6.42 2.09
CA VAL A 106 -0.88 -7.08 0.95
C VAL A 106 -1.50 -8.43 0.64
N ARG A 107 -1.76 -9.25 1.67
CA ARG A 107 -2.39 -10.57 1.52
C ARG A 107 -3.77 -10.50 0.87
N LYS A 108 -4.58 -9.50 1.27
CA LYS A 108 -5.91 -9.30 0.66
C LYS A 108 -5.80 -8.91 -0.82
N VAL A 109 -4.82 -8.08 -1.16
CA VAL A 109 -4.55 -7.69 -2.54
C VAL A 109 -4.08 -8.89 -3.37
N GLU A 110 -3.23 -9.75 -2.82
CA GLU A 110 -2.80 -11.00 -3.48
C GLU A 110 -4.00 -11.91 -3.80
N GLU A 111 -4.95 -12.06 -2.87
CA GLU A 111 -6.19 -12.81 -3.11
C GLU A 111 -7.04 -12.20 -4.24
N LEU A 112 -7.19 -10.88 -4.26
CA LEU A 112 -7.95 -10.18 -5.30
C LEU A 112 -7.27 -10.31 -6.66
N VAL A 113 -5.96 -10.12 -6.75
CA VAL A 113 -5.18 -10.27 -7.98
C VAL A 113 -5.32 -11.69 -8.54
N LYS A 114 -5.26 -12.71 -7.69
CA LYS A 114 -5.47 -14.10 -8.09
C LYS A 114 -6.86 -14.31 -8.70
N GLN A 115 -7.90 -13.75 -8.10
CA GLN A 115 -9.27 -13.82 -8.63
C GLN A 115 -9.37 -13.14 -10.01
N TYR A 116 -8.71 -12.00 -10.21
CA TYR A 116 -8.67 -11.32 -11.52
C TYR A 116 -7.93 -12.15 -12.56
N ALA A 117 -6.83 -12.82 -12.20
CA ALA A 117 -6.04 -13.65 -13.10
C ALA A 117 -6.77 -14.93 -13.53
N GLU A 118 -7.63 -15.48 -12.69
CA GLU A 118 -8.44 -16.67 -12.97
C GLU A 118 -9.68 -16.37 -13.84
N GLY A 119 -9.80 -15.15 -14.40
CA GLY A 119 -10.92 -14.74 -15.26
C GLY A 119 -12.24 -14.59 -14.49
N GLY A 120 -12.19 -14.70 -13.18
CA GLY A 120 -13.29 -14.30 -12.31
C GLY A 120 -13.38 -12.78 -12.35
N LYS A 121 -14.52 -12.21 -12.80
CA LYS A 121 -14.89 -10.91 -12.26
C LYS A 121 -14.70 -11.05 -10.76
N PRO A 122 -14.09 -10.07 -10.07
CA PRO A 122 -14.10 -10.10 -8.63
C PRO A 122 -15.58 -10.30 -8.31
N GLN A 123 -15.93 -11.46 -7.79
CA GLN A 123 -17.06 -11.42 -6.91
C GLN A 123 -16.63 -10.31 -5.97
N GLU A 124 -17.34 -9.18 -6.02
CA GLU A 124 -17.47 -8.36 -4.86
C GLU A 124 -17.70 -9.41 -3.75
N GLN A 125 -16.58 -9.93 -3.23
CA GLN A 125 -16.61 -10.48 -1.90
C GLN A 125 -16.96 -9.24 -1.11
N ALA A 126 -18.27 -9.08 -1.17
CA ALA A 126 -18.95 -8.37 -0.17
C ALA A 126 -18.05 -8.41 1.07
N THR A 127 -17.44 -7.28 1.41
CA THR A 127 -17.60 -6.85 2.80
C THR A 127 -18.88 -7.52 3.20
N PRO A 128 -18.87 -8.50 4.15
CA PRO A 128 -20.00 -9.37 4.36
C PRO A 128 -21.25 -8.53 4.23
N LYS A 129 -21.99 -8.77 3.12
CA LYS A 129 -23.20 -8.03 2.85
C LYS A 129 -24.04 -8.31 4.06
N VAL A 130 -24.13 -7.31 4.90
CA VAL A 130 -25.12 -7.25 5.95
C VAL A 130 -26.45 -7.37 5.25
N LYS A 131 -26.85 -8.63 5.01
CA LYS A 131 -28.19 -8.91 4.54
C LYS A 131 -29.11 -8.55 5.71
N LYS A 132 -29.91 -7.50 5.47
CA LYS A 132 -31.06 -7.11 6.26
C LYS A 132 -30.78 -6.68 7.72
N SER A 133 -30.36 -5.47 7.84
CA SER A 133 -30.83 -4.37 8.70
C SER A 133 -30.04 -3.08 8.41
N SER A 134 -29.81 -2.82 7.13
CA SER A 134 -28.93 -1.73 6.67
C SER A 134 -29.32 -0.33 7.22
N LYS A 135 -30.55 -0.12 7.60
CA LYS A 135 -30.97 1.17 8.16
C LYS A 135 -30.54 1.35 9.61
N GLU A 136 -30.69 0.33 10.45
CA GLU A 136 -30.32 0.39 11.88
C GLU A 136 -28.81 0.47 12.08
N TYR A 137 -28.04 -0.36 11.34
CA TYR A 137 -26.58 -0.30 11.41
C TYR A 137 -25.98 0.97 10.82
N ASN A 138 -26.58 1.52 9.76
CA ASN A 138 -26.16 2.82 9.22
C ASN A 138 -26.49 3.96 10.18
N LEU A 139 -27.61 3.89 10.87
CA LEU A 139 -27.97 4.85 11.90
C LEU A 139 -26.99 4.78 13.09
N LEU A 140 -26.71 3.57 13.57
CA LEU A 140 -25.75 3.32 14.64
C LEU A 140 -24.33 3.79 14.25
N LYS A 141 -23.89 3.47 13.04
CA LYS A 141 -22.60 3.95 12.51
C LYS A 141 -22.52 5.48 12.49
N LYS A 142 -23.60 6.14 12.07
CA LYS A 142 -23.68 7.61 12.04
C LYS A 142 -23.64 8.20 13.46
N GLN A 143 -24.36 7.60 14.39
CA GLN A 143 -24.36 8.02 15.80
C GLN A 143 -22.98 7.85 16.44
N LEU A 144 -22.33 6.70 16.23
CA LEU A 144 -20.98 6.44 16.74
C LEU A 144 -19.94 7.37 16.11
N THR A 145 -20.06 7.65 14.81
CA THR A 145 -19.19 8.62 14.12
C THR A 145 -19.33 10.03 14.68
N GLN A 146 -20.57 10.45 14.97
CA GLN A 146 -20.84 11.72 15.62
C GLN A 146 -20.30 11.77 17.06
N PHE A 147 -20.49 10.70 17.81
CA PHE A 147 -20.08 10.61 19.21
C PHE A 147 -18.57 10.64 19.40
N PHE A 148 -17.83 9.87 18.60
CA PHE A 148 -16.38 9.81 18.67
C PHE A 148 -15.68 10.89 17.84
N GLY A 149 -16.40 11.64 17.00
CA GLY A 149 -15.84 12.68 16.13
C GLY A 149 -14.84 12.14 15.08
N THR A 150 -14.90 10.83 14.80
CA THR A 150 -14.05 10.16 13.80
C THR A 150 -14.84 9.07 13.08
N LYS A 151 -14.43 8.71 11.87
CA LYS A 151 -15.14 7.75 11.00
C LYS A 151 -15.07 6.33 11.58
N VAL A 152 -16.12 5.91 12.30
CA VAL A 152 -16.20 4.57 12.89
C VAL A 152 -16.50 3.52 11.81
N GLN A 153 -15.76 2.44 11.83
CA GLN A 153 -16.00 1.26 10.98
C GLN A 153 -16.74 0.19 11.78
N PHE A 154 -17.78 -0.35 11.18
CA PHE A 154 -18.62 -1.38 11.78
C PHE A 154 -18.74 -2.56 10.82
N THR A 155 -18.37 -3.74 11.28
CA THR A 155 -18.54 -5.00 10.53
C THR A 155 -19.32 -5.98 11.37
N CYS A 156 -20.31 -6.63 10.78
CA CYS A 156 -21.12 -7.66 11.43
C CYS A 156 -21.30 -8.85 10.48
N SER A 157 -21.14 -10.07 10.98
CA SER A 157 -21.41 -11.30 10.25
C SER A 157 -22.85 -11.76 10.44
N GLU A 158 -23.31 -12.66 9.58
CA GLU A 158 -24.67 -13.25 9.68
C GLU A 158 -24.93 -13.93 11.02
N ASN A 159 -23.90 -14.39 11.69
CA ASN A 159 -23.95 -15.05 13.00
C ASN A 159 -23.95 -14.05 14.19
N GLY A 160 -24.17 -12.77 13.94
CA GLY A 160 -24.20 -11.73 14.99
C GLY A 160 -22.84 -11.37 15.59
N LYS A 161 -21.72 -11.95 15.10
CA LYS A 161 -20.37 -11.58 15.50
C LYS A 161 -19.93 -10.38 14.67
N GLY A 162 -19.36 -9.37 15.32
CA GLY A 162 -18.94 -8.16 14.63
C GLY A 162 -17.72 -7.51 15.27
N LYS A 163 -17.22 -6.47 14.61
CA LYS A 163 -16.11 -5.64 15.08
C LYS A 163 -16.47 -4.19 14.87
N ILE A 164 -16.20 -3.37 15.88
CA ILE A 164 -16.21 -1.91 15.77
C ILE A 164 -14.77 -1.44 15.81
N SER A 165 -14.37 -0.65 14.83
CA SER A 165 -13.04 -0.08 14.76
C SER A 165 -13.15 1.44 14.72
N ILE A 166 -12.42 2.09 15.59
CA ILE A 166 -12.37 3.54 15.71
C ILE A 166 -10.95 3.94 15.30
N PRO A 167 -10.73 4.42 14.06
CA PRO A 167 -9.41 4.85 13.62
C PRO A 167 -9.02 6.18 14.29
N PHE A 168 -7.76 6.35 14.57
CA PHE A 168 -7.14 7.60 15.03
C PHE A 168 -5.86 7.84 14.22
N ASN A 169 -5.49 9.11 14.03
CA ASN A 169 -4.36 9.51 13.20
C ASN A 169 -3.16 9.99 14.02
N ASN A 170 -3.37 10.31 15.29
CA ASN A 170 -2.34 10.79 16.20
C ASN A 170 -2.69 10.44 17.67
N GLU A 171 -1.75 10.67 18.57
CA GLU A 171 -1.87 10.36 19.98
C GLU A 171 -2.95 11.20 20.69
N GLU A 172 -3.12 12.46 20.28
CA GLU A 172 -4.14 13.36 20.80
C GLU A 172 -5.57 12.86 20.51
N GLU A 173 -5.80 12.34 19.30
CA GLU A 173 -7.08 11.72 18.94
C GLU A 173 -7.33 10.45 19.76
N LEU A 174 -6.29 9.64 20.00
CA LEU A 174 -6.38 8.44 20.82
C LEU A 174 -6.76 8.80 22.26
N GLU A 175 -6.07 9.77 22.88
CA GLU A 175 -6.38 10.24 24.23
C GLU A 175 -7.80 10.80 24.35
N ARG A 176 -8.26 11.55 23.34
CA ARG A 176 -9.63 12.05 23.27
C ARG A 176 -10.65 10.91 23.23
N ILE A 177 -10.41 9.87 22.43
CA ILE A 177 -11.28 8.69 22.35
C ILE A 177 -11.31 7.94 23.68
N ILE A 178 -10.15 7.74 24.32
CA ILE A 178 -10.04 7.11 25.64
C ILE A 178 -10.81 7.93 26.70
N GLY A 179 -10.65 9.26 26.70
CA GLY A 179 -11.37 10.16 27.60
C GLY A 179 -12.90 10.06 27.48
N ILE A 180 -13.41 9.83 26.25
CA ILE A 180 -14.84 9.57 26.03
C ILE A 180 -15.27 8.26 26.71
N PHE A 181 -14.49 7.19 26.59
CA PHE A 181 -14.79 5.93 27.27
C PHE A 181 -14.76 6.05 28.80
N ASP A 182 -13.84 6.83 29.35
CA ASP A 182 -13.72 7.03 30.80
C ASP A 182 -14.87 7.87 31.34
N SER A 183 -15.42 8.79 30.55
CA SER A 183 -16.58 9.62 30.93
C SER A 183 -17.93 8.86 30.94
N MET A 184 -17.92 7.62 30.40
CA MET A 184 -19.10 6.76 30.36
C MET A 184 -19.22 5.81 31.56
N LYS A 185 -18.27 5.85 32.49
CA LYS A 185 -18.35 5.15 33.80
C LYS A 185 -19.12 5.98 34.82
#